data_1b447e12bcfbf767bd0f4bdf9b042494
#
_entry.id   1b447e12bcfbf767bd0f4bdf9b042494
#
_cell.length_a   1.000
_cell.length_b   1.000
_cell.length_c   1.000
_cell.angle_alpha   90.00
_cell.angle_beta   90.00
_cell.angle_gamma   90.00
#
_symmetry.space_group_name_H-M   'P 1'
#
loop_
_entity.id
_entity.type
_entity.pdbx_description
1 polymer ?
#
loop_
_entity_poly.entity_id
_entity_poly.type
_entity_poly.pdbx_seq_one_letter_code
_entity_poly.pdbx_strand_id
1 'polypeptide(L)'
;MWMDCGPQRLPYLQRRRLPQAPPSRPSGNSLAPPTWAPPAAARRALLQQLLHVVPMARYEEVSVSGFEEFHRAVEEHNGKTIFAYFTGSKDAGGKSWCPDCVQAEPVVREGLKHISEGCVFIYCQVGEKPYWKDPNNDFRKNLKVTAVPTLLKYGTPQKLVESECLQANLVEMLFSED
;
A
#
# COMPACT_ATOMS: atom_id res chain seq x y z
N MET A 1 52.72 -48.97 -6.51
CA MET A 1 52.69 -48.42 -5.16
C MET A 1 51.24 -48.42 -4.69
N TRP A 2 50.95 -49.33 -3.86
CA TRP A 2 49.60 -49.60 -3.28
C TRP A 2 49.45 -48.76 -2.06
N MET A 3 48.35 -48.05 -1.86
CA MET A 3 47.95 -47.49 -0.56
C MET A 3 46.52 -47.95 -0.28
N ASP A 4 46.53 -48.76 0.70
CA ASP A 4 45.47 -49.45 1.41
C ASP A 4 44.54 -48.44 2.10
N CYS A 5 43.24 -48.48 1.86
CA CYS A 5 42.25 -47.69 2.56
C CYS A 5 41.43 -48.63 3.42
N GLY A 6 41.83 -48.74 4.69
CA GLY A 6 41.14 -49.56 5.71
C GLY A 6 39.71 -49.03 6.02
N PRO A 7 38.84 -49.89 6.49
CA PRO A 7 37.43 -49.56 6.75
C PRO A 7 37.28 -48.76 8.05
N GLN A 8 36.66 -47.58 7.90
CA GLN A 8 36.26 -46.76 9.04
C GLN A 8 35.02 -47.35 9.72
N ARG A 9 35.19 -47.67 10.98
CA ARG A 9 34.13 -48.16 11.87
C ARG A 9 33.10 -47.07 12.14
N LEU A 10 31.83 -47.38 11.90
CA LEU A 10 30.69 -46.53 12.28
C LEU A 10 30.54 -46.46 13.80
N PRO A 11 30.32 -45.27 14.39
CA PRO A 11 30.04 -45.18 15.83
C PRO A 11 28.58 -45.54 16.12
N TYR A 12 28.47 -46.41 17.08
CA TYR A 12 27.40 -46.85 17.93
C TYR A 12 26.13 -45.96 17.94
N LEU A 13 25.00 -46.50 17.47
CA LEU A 13 23.66 -45.93 17.60
C LEU A 13 23.22 -45.95 19.07
N GLN A 14 23.34 -44.82 19.72
CA GLN A 14 22.76 -44.60 21.05
C GLN A 14 21.24 -44.54 20.93
N ARG A 15 20.57 -45.60 21.38
CA ARG A 15 19.10 -45.66 21.52
C ARG A 15 18.67 -44.52 22.45
N ARG A 16 18.10 -43.47 21.92
CA ARG A 16 17.37 -42.47 22.71
C ARG A 16 16.11 -43.13 23.25
N ARG A 17 16.02 -43.22 24.57
CA ARG A 17 14.80 -43.60 25.30
C ARG A 17 13.74 -42.52 24.99
N LEU A 18 12.59 -42.96 24.53
CA LEU A 18 11.40 -42.11 24.41
C LEU A 18 10.96 -41.66 25.82
N PRO A 19 10.61 -40.41 26.02
CA PRO A 19 10.05 -39.96 27.29
C PRO A 19 8.70 -40.64 27.54
N GLN A 20 8.54 -41.22 28.72
CA GLN A 20 7.29 -41.79 29.16
C GLN A 20 6.23 -40.70 29.35
N ALA A 21 5.01 -40.99 28.91
CA ALA A 21 3.86 -40.12 29.09
C ALA A 21 3.60 -39.87 30.59
N PRO A 22 3.23 -38.65 30.98
CA PRO A 22 2.88 -38.36 32.37
C PRO A 22 1.57 -39.08 32.76
N PRO A 23 1.41 -39.46 34.04
CA PRO A 23 0.22 -40.15 34.53
C PRO A 23 -1.04 -39.29 34.34
N SER A 24 -2.12 -39.93 33.94
CA SER A 24 -3.45 -39.39 33.82
C SER A 24 -3.91 -38.71 35.11
N ARG A 25 -4.28 -37.43 35.04
CA ARG A 25 -4.90 -36.68 36.14
C ARG A 25 -6.26 -37.28 36.49
N PRO A 26 -6.61 -37.37 37.79
CA PRO A 26 -7.93 -37.76 38.18
C PRO A 26 -9.01 -36.74 37.74
N SER A 27 -10.08 -37.26 37.20
CA SER A 27 -11.32 -36.55 36.95
C SER A 27 -11.92 -36.04 38.26
N GLY A 28 -12.11 -34.74 38.38
CA GLY A 28 -12.92 -34.18 39.43
C GLY A 28 -12.40 -32.86 39.95
N ASN A 29 -12.80 -31.78 39.27
CA ASN A 29 -13.28 -30.57 39.93
C ASN A 29 -13.81 -29.63 38.86
N SER A 30 -15.12 -29.46 38.87
CA SER A 30 -15.84 -28.40 38.21
C SER A 30 -15.39 -27.09 38.87
N LEU A 31 -14.35 -26.46 38.28
CA LEU A 31 -13.98 -25.10 38.65
C LEU A 31 -14.97 -24.16 37.94
N ALA A 32 -15.80 -23.52 38.74
CA ALA A 32 -16.59 -22.39 38.28
C ALA A 32 -15.69 -21.39 37.56
N PRO A 33 -16.13 -20.76 36.43
CA PRO A 33 -15.33 -19.77 35.72
C PRO A 33 -15.00 -18.61 36.66
N PRO A 34 -13.81 -18.03 36.55
CA PRO A 34 -13.40 -16.92 37.41
C PRO A 34 -14.38 -15.77 37.33
N THR A 35 -14.78 -15.20 38.46
CA THR A 35 -15.81 -14.17 38.63
C THR A 35 -15.53 -12.85 37.91
N TRP A 36 -14.35 -12.70 37.29
CA TRP A 36 -14.00 -11.56 36.47
C TRP A 36 -14.41 -11.67 35.00
N ALA A 37 -14.89 -12.84 34.54
CA ALA A 37 -15.30 -13.01 33.16
C ALA A 37 -16.62 -12.22 32.91
N PRO A 38 -16.63 -11.27 31.98
CA PRO A 38 -17.86 -10.51 31.68
C PRO A 38 -18.94 -11.46 31.17
N PRO A 39 -20.23 -11.19 31.50
CA PRO A 39 -21.35 -12.02 31.07
C PRO A 39 -21.40 -12.16 29.55
N ALA A 40 -21.91 -13.28 29.05
CA ALA A 40 -21.94 -13.60 27.62
C ALA A 40 -22.56 -12.49 26.74
N ALA A 41 -23.51 -11.74 27.30
CA ALA A 41 -24.13 -10.59 26.65
C ALA A 41 -23.13 -9.42 26.46
N ALA A 42 -22.26 -9.18 27.43
CA ALA A 42 -21.22 -8.15 27.34
C ALA A 42 -20.11 -8.51 26.32
N ARG A 43 -19.79 -9.81 26.19
CA ARG A 43 -18.86 -10.30 25.16
C ARG A 43 -19.43 -10.12 23.76
N ARG A 44 -20.73 -10.30 23.57
CA ARG A 44 -21.40 -10.08 22.29
C ARG A 44 -21.43 -8.59 21.91
N ALA A 45 -21.66 -7.72 22.87
CA ALA A 45 -21.63 -6.26 22.67
C ALA A 45 -20.22 -5.76 22.32
N LEU A 46 -19.18 -6.27 22.99
CA LEU A 46 -17.77 -5.94 22.69
C LEU A 46 -17.33 -6.44 21.31
N LEU A 47 -17.75 -7.63 20.88
CA LEU A 47 -17.50 -8.15 19.53
C LEU A 47 -18.24 -7.34 18.46
N GLN A 48 -19.48 -6.87 18.75
CA GLN A 48 -20.22 -6.00 17.83
C GLN A 48 -19.62 -4.59 17.73
N GLN A 49 -19.01 -4.06 18.80
CA GLN A 49 -18.30 -2.78 18.75
C GLN A 49 -16.98 -2.87 17.96
N LEU A 50 -16.29 -4.02 17.98
CA LEU A 50 -15.08 -4.24 17.19
C LEU A 50 -15.38 -4.39 15.68
N LEU A 51 -16.59 -4.76 15.29
CA LEU A 51 -17.02 -4.86 13.89
C LEU A 51 -17.37 -3.49 13.25
N HIS A 52 -17.38 -2.40 14.02
CA HIS A 52 -17.76 -1.07 13.54
C HIS A 52 -16.59 -0.12 13.28
N VAL A 53 -15.34 -0.59 13.32
CA VAL A 53 -14.18 0.21 12.96
C VAL A 53 -13.31 -0.54 11.95
N VAL A 54 -13.91 -0.84 10.79
CA VAL A 54 -13.12 -0.86 9.57
C VAL A 54 -13.15 0.58 9.08
N PRO A 55 -12.05 1.34 9.05
CA PRO A 55 -12.03 2.57 8.30
C PRO A 55 -12.27 2.15 6.85
N MET A 56 -13.48 2.34 6.36
CA MET A 56 -13.76 2.31 4.94
C MET A 56 -12.77 3.30 4.33
N ALA A 57 -11.86 2.81 3.48
CA ALA A 57 -11.03 3.69 2.69
C ALA A 57 -11.98 4.63 1.96
N ARG A 58 -11.94 5.92 2.29
CA ARG A 58 -12.86 6.92 1.74
C ARG A 58 -12.70 7.06 0.22
N TYR A 59 -11.57 6.63 -0.30
CA TYR A 59 -11.20 6.65 -1.71
C TYR A 59 -10.44 5.37 -2.08
N GLU A 60 -10.38 5.10 -3.36
CA GLU A 60 -9.60 4.00 -3.93
C GLU A 60 -8.25 4.54 -4.43
N GLU A 61 -7.15 3.91 -4.01
CA GLU A 61 -5.81 4.28 -4.48
C GLU A 61 -5.28 3.25 -5.48
N VAL A 62 -4.85 3.71 -6.65
CA VAL A 62 -4.28 2.89 -7.71
C VAL A 62 -2.90 3.41 -8.07
N SER A 63 -1.88 2.55 -8.02
CA SER A 63 -0.52 2.88 -8.43
C SER A 63 -0.22 2.28 -9.80
N VAL A 64 0.23 3.10 -10.73
CA VAL A 64 0.52 2.71 -12.11
C VAL A 64 1.86 3.25 -12.58
N SER A 65 2.45 2.61 -13.58
CA SER A 65 3.70 3.03 -14.21
C SER A 65 3.57 3.09 -15.72
N GLY A 66 3.79 4.27 -16.28
CA GLY A 66 3.66 4.52 -17.71
C GLY A 66 2.23 4.87 -18.15
N PHE A 67 2.14 5.29 -19.40
CA PHE A 67 0.90 5.82 -19.98
C PHE A 67 -0.18 4.75 -20.18
N GLU A 68 0.21 3.55 -20.61
CA GLU A 68 -0.74 2.47 -20.91
C GLU A 68 -1.46 1.98 -19.65
N GLU A 69 -0.73 1.81 -18.54
CA GLU A 69 -1.34 1.42 -17.27
C GLU A 69 -2.24 2.54 -16.73
N PHE A 70 -1.82 3.78 -16.88
CA PHE A 70 -2.65 4.94 -16.51
C PHE A 70 -3.97 4.95 -17.29
N HIS A 71 -3.91 4.77 -18.61
CA HIS A 71 -5.09 4.75 -19.46
C HIS A 71 -6.06 3.63 -19.07
N ARG A 72 -5.54 2.43 -18.82
CA ARG A 72 -6.34 1.29 -18.35
C ARG A 72 -7.01 1.59 -17.01
N ALA A 73 -6.27 2.13 -16.05
CA ALA A 73 -6.83 2.49 -14.75
C ALA A 73 -7.96 3.52 -14.85
N VAL A 74 -7.83 4.49 -15.75
CA VAL A 74 -8.91 5.47 -16.02
C VAL A 74 -10.14 4.80 -16.62
N GLU A 75 -9.96 3.86 -17.56
CA GLU A 75 -11.07 3.12 -18.18
C GLU A 75 -11.80 2.23 -17.15
N GLU A 76 -11.04 1.55 -16.29
CA GLU A 76 -11.59 0.69 -15.21
C GLU A 76 -12.44 1.47 -14.20
N HIS A 77 -12.11 2.75 -13.99
CA HIS A 77 -12.80 3.62 -13.02
C HIS A 77 -13.69 4.66 -13.70
N ASN A 78 -14.08 4.42 -14.94
CA ASN A 78 -14.95 5.34 -15.68
C ASN A 78 -16.28 5.58 -14.91
N GLY A 79 -16.66 6.84 -14.81
CA GLY A 79 -17.85 7.29 -14.07
C GLY A 79 -17.60 7.65 -12.60
N LYS A 80 -16.38 7.45 -12.08
CA LYS A 80 -15.94 7.97 -10.78
C LYS A 80 -15.16 9.27 -10.96
N THR A 81 -15.11 10.09 -9.92
CA THR A 81 -14.18 11.23 -9.88
C THR A 81 -12.75 10.71 -9.70
N ILE A 82 -11.88 11.03 -10.64
CA ILE A 82 -10.49 10.56 -10.66
C ILE A 82 -9.54 11.73 -10.44
N PHE A 83 -8.68 11.61 -9.44
CA PHE A 83 -7.54 12.49 -9.23
C PHE A 83 -6.27 11.75 -9.66
N ALA A 84 -5.46 12.36 -10.50
CA ALA A 84 -4.23 11.77 -11.00
C ALA A 84 -3.01 12.59 -10.58
N TYR A 85 -2.07 11.95 -9.91
CA TYR A 85 -0.79 12.52 -9.52
C TYR A 85 0.34 11.92 -10.36
N PHE A 86 0.98 12.77 -11.15
CA PHE A 86 2.09 12.39 -12.02
C PHE A 86 3.42 12.73 -11.38
N THR A 87 4.30 11.75 -11.27
CA THR A 87 5.59 11.87 -10.60
C THR A 87 6.68 11.15 -11.40
N GLY A 88 7.93 11.57 -11.24
CA GLY A 88 9.07 10.85 -11.82
C GLY A 88 9.21 9.47 -11.21
N SER A 89 9.58 8.48 -12.02
CA SER A 89 9.80 7.10 -11.54
C SER A 89 10.83 7.03 -10.44
N LYS A 90 10.63 6.08 -9.53
CA LYS A 90 11.55 5.78 -8.42
C LYS A 90 12.56 4.71 -8.86
N ASP A 91 13.79 4.87 -8.43
CA ASP A 91 14.85 3.87 -8.59
C ASP A 91 14.64 2.67 -7.64
N ALA A 92 15.54 1.69 -7.71
CA ALA A 92 15.52 0.52 -6.84
C ALA A 92 15.65 0.85 -5.34
N GLY A 93 16.15 2.04 -5.00
CA GLY A 93 16.22 2.58 -3.64
C GLY A 93 14.96 3.33 -3.21
N GLY A 94 13.95 3.42 -4.09
CA GLY A 94 12.70 4.13 -3.81
C GLY A 94 12.78 5.66 -3.97
N LYS A 95 13.88 6.18 -4.54
CA LYS A 95 14.08 7.61 -4.74
C LYS A 95 13.72 8.03 -6.17
N SER A 96 12.83 9.02 -6.29
CA SER A 96 12.50 9.61 -7.60
C SER A 96 13.66 10.46 -8.14
N TRP A 97 13.84 10.41 -9.48
CA TRP A 97 14.78 11.28 -10.17
C TRP A 97 14.35 12.75 -10.19
N CYS A 98 13.12 13.04 -9.80
CA CYS A 98 12.52 14.37 -9.77
C CYS A 98 12.54 14.92 -8.34
N PRO A 99 13.40 15.91 -8.00
CA PRO A 99 13.51 16.46 -6.65
C PRO A 99 12.22 17.11 -6.15
N ASP A 100 11.53 17.85 -7.03
CA ASP A 100 10.28 18.52 -6.70
C ASP A 100 9.15 17.50 -6.43
N CYS A 101 9.17 16.35 -7.13
CA CYS A 101 8.25 15.25 -6.86
C CYS A 101 8.47 14.65 -5.46
N VAL A 102 9.72 14.53 -5.03
CA VAL A 102 10.07 14.05 -3.67
C VAL A 102 9.52 14.98 -2.60
N GLN A 103 9.55 16.29 -2.84
CA GLN A 103 9.03 17.30 -1.91
C GLN A 103 7.49 17.37 -1.94
N ALA A 104 6.87 17.23 -3.11
CA ALA A 104 5.42 17.31 -3.27
C ALA A 104 4.69 16.07 -2.77
N GLU A 105 5.30 14.89 -2.86
CA GLU A 105 4.65 13.63 -2.47
C GLU A 105 4.06 13.65 -1.04
N PRO A 106 4.77 14.09 0.02
CA PRO A 106 4.21 14.16 1.36
C PRO A 106 3.07 15.17 1.46
N VAL A 107 3.12 16.29 0.73
CA VAL A 107 2.06 17.30 0.71
C VAL A 107 0.79 16.74 0.07
N VAL A 108 0.92 16.07 -1.07
CA VAL A 108 -0.19 15.41 -1.76
C VAL A 108 -0.78 14.29 -0.89
N ARG A 109 0.07 13.48 -0.25
CA ARG A 109 -0.36 12.41 0.67
C ARG A 109 -1.14 12.94 1.86
N GLU A 110 -0.74 14.06 2.41
CA GLU A 110 -1.48 14.73 3.49
C GLU A 110 -2.82 15.26 3.00
N GLY A 111 -2.84 15.86 1.80
CA GLY A 111 -4.06 16.37 1.16
C GLY A 111 -5.12 15.28 0.89
N LEU A 112 -4.72 14.02 0.71
CA LEU A 112 -5.65 12.90 0.52
C LEU A 112 -6.63 12.69 1.70
N LYS A 113 -6.36 13.28 2.85
CA LYS A 113 -7.31 13.28 3.97
C LYS A 113 -8.59 14.07 3.67
N HIS A 114 -8.53 14.98 2.72
CA HIS A 114 -9.63 15.86 2.32
C HIS A 114 -10.36 15.38 1.06
N ILE A 115 -9.89 14.29 0.44
CA ILE A 115 -10.53 13.73 -0.75
C ILE A 115 -11.93 13.20 -0.42
N SER A 116 -12.88 13.45 -1.32
CA SER A 116 -14.25 13.01 -1.18
C SER A 116 -14.40 11.49 -1.25
N GLU A 117 -15.43 10.97 -0.59
CA GLU A 117 -15.73 9.55 -0.57
C GLU A 117 -16.14 9.05 -1.97
N GLY A 118 -15.64 7.86 -2.34
CA GLY A 118 -15.94 7.24 -3.64
C GLY A 118 -15.07 7.72 -4.80
N CYS A 119 -14.15 8.66 -4.56
CA CYS A 119 -13.16 9.09 -5.54
C CYS A 119 -12.05 8.05 -5.74
N VAL A 120 -11.36 8.15 -6.86
CA VAL A 120 -10.18 7.34 -7.18
C VAL A 120 -8.96 8.25 -7.24
N PHE A 121 -7.90 7.86 -6.55
CA PHE A 121 -6.60 8.53 -6.61
C PHE A 121 -5.61 7.65 -7.38
N ILE A 122 -5.14 8.11 -8.53
CA ILE A 122 -4.16 7.41 -9.35
C ILE A 122 -2.77 8.01 -9.12
N TYR A 123 -1.89 7.23 -8.51
CA TYR A 123 -0.47 7.54 -8.38
C TYR A 123 0.26 7.02 -9.62
N CYS A 124 0.66 7.91 -10.53
CA CYS A 124 1.25 7.57 -11.82
C CYS A 124 2.73 7.96 -11.90
N GLN A 125 3.58 6.96 -12.07
CA GLN A 125 4.99 7.16 -12.41
C GLN A 125 5.13 7.35 -13.93
N VAL A 126 5.62 8.51 -14.36
CA VAL A 126 5.67 8.86 -15.79
C VAL A 126 6.82 8.21 -16.58
N GLY A 127 7.62 7.38 -15.91
CA GLY A 127 8.78 6.74 -16.52
C GLY A 127 10.10 7.44 -16.16
N GLU A 128 11.16 6.98 -16.80
CA GLU A 128 12.51 7.46 -16.58
C GLU A 128 12.71 8.87 -17.14
N LYS A 129 13.71 9.59 -16.60
CA LYS A 129 14.02 10.96 -16.99
C LYS A 129 14.28 11.15 -18.51
N PRO A 130 14.97 10.23 -19.23
CA PRO A 130 15.13 10.34 -20.69
C PRO A 130 13.80 10.28 -21.45
N TYR A 131 12.89 9.37 -21.09
CA TYR A 131 11.56 9.27 -21.66
C TYR A 131 10.74 10.54 -21.40
N TRP A 132 10.76 11.04 -20.16
CA TRP A 132 10.05 12.26 -19.78
C TRP A 132 10.52 13.49 -20.54
N LYS A 133 11.82 13.58 -20.88
CA LYS A 133 12.38 14.68 -21.64
C LYS A 133 11.99 14.67 -23.13
N ASP A 134 11.52 13.54 -23.65
CA ASP A 134 11.02 13.48 -25.03
C ASP A 134 9.75 14.35 -25.13
N PRO A 135 9.75 15.39 -26.00
CA PRO A 135 8.57 16.23 -26.19
C PRO A 135 7.38 15.47 -26.80
N ASN A 136 7.65 14.30 -27.37
CA ASN A 136 6.66 13.44 -28.02
C ASN A 136 6.13 12.34 -27.14
N ASN A 137 6.45 12.30 -25.83
CA ASN A 137 5.92 11.29 -24.94
C ASN A 137 4.38 11.38 -24.82
N ASP A 138 3.74 10.26 -24.49
CA ASP A 138 2.28 10.13 -24.53
C ASP A 138 1.57 11.01 -23.51
N PHE A 139 2.19 11.26 -22.35
CA PHE A 139 1.63 12.16 -21.33
C PHE A 139 1.51 13.59 -21.83
N ARG A 140 2.49 14.06 -22.59
CA ARG A 140 2.48 15.39 -23.18
C ARG A 140 1.48 15.51 -24.32
N LYS A 141 1.43 14.49 -25.19
CA LYS A 141 0.54 14.47 -26.36
C LYS A 141 -0.92 14.35 -25.98
N ASN A 142 -1.24 13.39 -25.15
CA ASN A 142 -2.61 12.98 -24.88
C ASN A 142 -3.22 13.72 -23.69
N LEU A 143 -2.44 13.93 -22.60
CA LEU A 143 -2.95 14.52 -21.36
C LEU A 143 -2.53 15.98 -21.15
N LYS A 144 -1.68 16.52 -22.01
CA LYS A 144 -1.11 17.87 -21.86
C LYS A 144 -0.42 18.08 -20.50
N VAL A 145 0.18 17.02 -19.97
CA VAL A 145 1.02 17.07 -18.78
C VAL A 145 2.42 17.45 -19.21
N THR A 146 2.82 18.69 -18.94
CA THR A 146 4.07 19.28 -19.41
C THR A 146 5.20 19.27 -18.40
N ALA A 147 4.86 19.13 -17.13
CA ALA A 147 5.81 19.13 -16.00
C ALA A 147 5.44 18.07 -14.96
N VAL A 148 6.38 17.72 -14.10
CA VAL A 148 6.17 16.89 -12.91
C VAL A 148 6.84 17.57 -11.71
N PRO A 149 6.23 17.54 -10.51
CA PRO A 149 4.92 16.91 -10.23
C PRO A 149 3.74 17.63 -10.85
N THR A 150 2.71 16.90 -11.22
CA THR A 150 1.41 17.46 -11.61
C THR A 150 0.30 16.66 -10.92
N LEU A 151 -0.64 17.36 -10.31
CA LEU A 151 -1.86 16.78 -9.73
C LEU A 151 -3.05 17.38 -10.46
N LEU A 152 -3.94 16.55 -11.00
CA LEU A 152 -5.12 17.01 -11.73
C LEU A 152 -6.38 16.21 -11.39
N LYS A 153 -7.54 16.85 -11.55
CA LYS A 153 -8.84 16.19 -11.55
C LYS A 153 -9.16 15.81 -13.00
N TYR A 154 -9.12 14.49 -13.27
CA TYR A 154 -9.22 13.97 -14.64
C TYR A 154 -10.55 14.35 -15.30
N GLY A 155 -10.48 14.74 -16.56
CA GLY A 155 -11.67 15.19 -17.31
C GLY A 155 -12.10 16.62 -17.01
N THR A 156 -11.38 17.36 -16.19
CA THR A 156 -11.63 18.77 -15.88
C THR A 156 -10.38 19.63 -16.20
N PRO A 157 -10.50 20.96 -16.26
CA PRO A 157 -9.36 21.85 -16.43
C PRO A 157 -8.55 22.05 -15.14
N GLN A 158 -9.02 21.54 -14.00
CA GLN A 158 -8.39 21.73 -12.69
C GLN A 158 -7.12 20.91 -12.57
N LYS A 159 -6.01 21.60 -12.40
CA LYS A 159 -4.68 20.99 -12.21
C LYS A 159 -3.75 21.90 -11.42
N LEU A 160 -2.85 21.29 -10.68
CA LEU A 160 -1.72 21.90 -10.00
C LEU A 160 -0.43 21.40 -10.64
N VAL A 161 0.52 22.29 -10.88
CA VAL A 161 1.76 21.97 -11.60
C VAL A 161 2.97 22.45 -10.80
N GLU A 162 4.00 21.60 -10.72
CA GLU A 162 5.28 21.91 -10.07
C GLU A 162 5.12 22.49 -8.66
N SER A 163 5.47 23.75 -8.48
CA SER A 163 5.45 24.43 -7.16
C SER A 163 4.05 24.55 -6.56
N GLU A 164 3.00 24.49 -7.34
CA GLU A 164 1.63 24.49 -6.85
C GLU A 164 1.30 23.19 -6.08
N CYS A 165 1.91 22.07 -6.45
CA CYS A 165 1.79 20.80 -5.73
C CYS A 165 2.49 20.80 -4.36
N LEU A 166 3.33 21.80 -4.08
CA LEU A 166 3.99 22.00 -2.78
C LEU A 166 3.13 22.84 -1.81
N GLN A 167 2.05 23.43 -2.30
CA GLN A 167 1.16 24.27 -1.51
C GLN A 167 0.00 23.45 -0.96
N ALA A 168 0.05 23.14 0.33
CA ALA A 168 -0.94 22.29 0.98
C ALA A 168 -2.37 22.81 0.83
N ASN A 169 -2.58 24.13 0.90
CA ASN A 169 -3.89 24.77 0.73
C ASN A 169 -4.48 24.55 -0.69
N LEU A 170 -3.64 24.58 -1.72
CA LEU A 170 -4.10 24.33 -3.11
C LEU A 170 -4.44 22.86 -3.31
N VAL A 171 -3.62 21.95 -2.77
CA VAL A 171 -3.86 20.51 -2.83
C VAL A 171 -5.14 20.14 -2.10
N GLU A 172 -5.34 20.67 -0.89
CA GLU A 172 -6.56 20.49 -0.11
C GLU A 172 -7.80 21.01 -0.85
N MET A 173 -7.70 22.20 -1.42
CA MET A 173 -8.79 22.80 -2.21
C MET A 173 -9.15 21.94 -3.40
N LEU A 174 -8.16 21.45 -4.17
CA LEU A 174 -8.42 20.58 -5.32
C LEU A 174 -9.14 19.28 -4.95
N PHE A 175 -8.80 18.68 -3.81
CA PHE A 175 -9.44 17.45 -3.34
C PHE A 175 -10.82 17.67 -2.72
N SER A 176 -11.10 18.89 -2.25
CA SER A 176 -12.39 19.24 -1.60
C SER A 176 -13.44 19.75 -2.57
N GLU A 177 -13.04 20.14 -3.77
CA GLU A 177 -13.96 20.60 -4.80
C GLU A 177 -14.63 19.42 -5.50
N ASP A 178 -15.90 19.21 -5.20
CA ASP A 178 -16.80 18.25 -5.88
C ASP A 178 -17.54 18.86 -7.06
#